data_6cae8e3560c9adb7d474abfb772e75ae
#
_entry.id   6cae8e3560c9adb7d474abfb772e75ae
#
_cell.length_a   1.000
_cell.length_b   1.000
_cell.length_c   1.000
_cell.angle_alpha   90.00
_cell.angle_beta   90.00
_cell.angle_gamma   90.00
#
_symmetry.space_group_name_H-M   'P 1'
#
loop_
_entity.id
_entity.type
_entity.pdbx_description
1 polymer ?
#
loop_
_entity_poly.entity_id
_entity_poly.type
_entity_poly.pdbx_seq_one_letter_code
_entity_poly.pdbx_strand_id
1 'polypeptide(L)'
;MSDETSPAWTTLRASLSPAFPQLLELEPGGPLTMDLGSDGWMLELTPDGQLFCQYGVAIEDVMTLLSDGTPEDLGTDEIAKQAKYFIQPAVSKYRALLLKSGFSEQTEINDAYVAVRFERAVDAANPPAVQDLMRWCVRTIGVDR
;
A
#
# COMPACT_ATOMS: atom_id res chain seq x y z
N MET A 1 -10.33 -11.36 25.15
CA MET A 1 -10.08 -11.37 24.43
C MET A 1 -9.97 -10.46 23.63
N SER A 2 -9.43 -10.21 23.36
CA SER A 2 -9.20 -9.23 22.89
C SER A 2 -9.40 -8.98 21.63
N ASP A 3 -9.54 -9.63 20.96
CA ASP A 3 -9.63 -9.41 19.72
C ASP A 3 -10.86 -8.96 19.35
N GLU A 4 -11.48 -8.23 20.01
CA GLU A 4 -12.59 -7.79 19.62
C GLU A 4 -12.48 -6.94 18.52
N THR A 5 -12.92 -7.22 17.38
CA THR A 5 -13.09 -6.36 16.24
C THR A 5 -14.19 -5.42 16.58
N SER A 6 -13.99 -4.16 16.42
CA SER A 6 -15.02 -3.20 16.76
C SER A 6 -16.23 -3.38 15.85
N PRO A 7 -17.41 -3.03 16.31
CA PRO A 7 -18.59 -3.12 15.46
C PRO A 7 -18.45 -2.27 14.19
N ALA A 8 -17.78 -1.12 14.29
CA ALA A 8 -17.59 -0.27 13.13
C ALA A 8 -16.76 -0.97 12.07
N TRP A 9 -15.70 -1.66 12.51
CA TRP A 9 -14.86 -2.41 11.56
C TRP A 9 -15.65 -3.53 10.89
N THR A 10 -16.44 -4.27 11.67
CA THR A 10 -17.23 -5.35 11.13
C THR A 10 -18.21 -4.84 10.08
N THR A 11 -18.87 -3.73 10.36
CA THR A 11 -19.83 -3.15 9.44
C THR A 11 -19.13 -2.64 8.18
N LEU A 12 -18.00 -1.97 8.35
CA LEU A 12 -17.25 -1.45 7.23
C LEU A 12 -16.79 -2.59 6.33
N ARG A 13 -16.21 -3.62 6.92
CA ARG A 13 -15.73 -4.75 6.15
C ARG A 13 -16.85 -5.39 5.33
N ALA A 14 -18.02 -5.56 5.96
CA ALA A 14 -19.16 -6.15 5.27
C ALA A 14 -19.61 -5.26 4.10
N SER A 15 -19.49 -3.94 4.24
CA SER A 15 -19.92 -3.06 3.16
C SER A 15 -18.92 -3.00 2.03
N LEU A 16 -17.64 -3.28 2.30
CA LEU A 16 -16.62 -3.21 1.29
C LEU A 16 -16.56 -4.46 0.43
N SER A 17 -16.89 -5.59 0.99
CA SER A 17 -16.76 -6.86 0.29
C SER A 17 -17.49 -6.88 -1.05
N PRO A 18 -18.76 -6.47 -1.15
CA PRO A 18 -19.41 -6.47 -2.45
C PRO A 18 -18.92 -5.36 -3.38
N ALA A 19 -18.46 -4.25 -2.82
CA ALA A 19 -18.00 -3.14 -3.66
C ALA A 19 -16.61 -3.39 -4.22
N PHE A 20 -15.80 -4.17 -3.52
CA PHE A 20 -14.43 -4.46 -3.93
C PHE A 20 -14.18 -5.96 -3.79
N PRO A 21 -14.65 -6.75 -4.75
CA PRO A 21 -14.56 -8.22 -4.62
C PRO A 21 -13.15 -8.74 -4.55
N GLN A 22 -12.16 -7.95 -5.00
CA GLN A 22 -10.78 -8.40 -4.97
C GLN A 22 -10.09 -8.17 -3.62
N LEU A 23 -10.78 -7.56 -2.66
CA LEU A 23 -10.20 -7.39 -1.34
C LEU A 23 -9.95 -8.75 -0.69
N LEU A 24 -8.78 -8.89 -0.10
CA LEU A 24 -8.39 -10.11 0.58
C LEU A 24 -8.18 -9.85 2.05
N GLU A 25 -8.68 -10.75 2.87
CA GLU A 25 -8.43 -10.72 4.30
C GLU A 25 -7.42 -11.81 4.58
N LEU A 26 -6.18 -11.43 4.82
CA LEU A 26 -5.11 -12.41 4.96
C LEU A 26 -5.20 -13.19 6.26
N GLU A 27 -5.73 -12.57 7.31
CA GLU A 27 -5.98 -13.29 8.53
C GLU A 27 -7.24 -12.75 9.16
N PRO A 28 -7.99 -13.57 9.86
CA PRO A 28 -9.28 -13.14 10.38
C PRO A 28 -9.16 -11.92 11.29
N GLY A 29 -9.95 -10.89 10.99
CA GLY A 29 -9.90 -9.66 11.76
C GLY A 29 -8.72 -8.77 11.43
N GLY A 30 -7.89 -9.17 10.50
CA GLY A 30 -6.72 -8.38 10.14
C GLY A 30 -6.99 -7.41 9.00
N PRO A 31 -5.93 -6.82 8.46
CA PRO A 31 -6.09 -5.85 7.39
C PRO A 31 -6.67 -6.45 6.13
N LEU A 32 -7.32 -5.60 5.34
CA LEU A 32 -7.81 -5.98 4.02
C LEU A 32 -6.86 -5.38 2.99
N THR A 33 -6.50 -6.18 1.99
CA THR A 33 -5.56 -5.72 0.98
C THR A 33 -6.08 -6.01 -0.41
N MET A 34 -5.65 -5.22 -1.37
CA MET A 34 -5.95 -5.51 -2.77
C MET A 34 -4.95 -4.82 -3.66
N ASP A 35 -4.74 -5.39 -4.85
CA ASP A 35 -3.93 -4.75 -5.85
C ASP A 35 -4.71 -3.60 -6.46
N LEU A 36 -4.00 -2.54 -6.83
CA LEU A 36 -4.66 -1.39 -7.43
C LEU A 36 -4.66 -1.41 -8.95
N GLY A 37 -4.15 -2.49 -9.52
CA GLY A 37 -4.19 -2.64 -10.97
C GLY A 37 -2.97 -2.17 -11.72
N SER A 38 -2.12 -1.40 -11.07
CA SER A 38 -0.83 -1.02 -11.63
C SER A 38 0.23 -1.86 -10.97
N ASP A 39 1.24 -2.23 -11.72
CA ASP A 39 2.27 -3.06 -11.20
C ASP A 39 2.85 -2.50 -9.92
N GLY A 40 2.82 -3.23 -8.86
CA GLY A 40 3.47 -2.87 -7.62
C GLY A 40 2.69 -2.01 -6.66
N TRP A 41 1.56 -1.47 -7.08
CA TRP A 41 0.75 -0.65 -6.19
C TRP A 41 -0.29 -1.52 -5.47
N MET A 42 -0.40 -1.32 -4.17
CA MET A 42 -1.35 -2.05 -3.34
C MET A 42 -2.07 -1.11 -2.41
N LEU A 43 -3.28 -1.51 -2.03
CA LEU A 43 -4.06 -0.77 -1.06
C LEU A 43 -4.26 -1.65 0.16
N GLU A 44 -4.15 -1.07 1.34
CA GLU A 44 -4.34 -1.81 2.57
C GLU A 44 -5.20 -0.98 3.51
N LEU A 45 -6.21 -1.59 4.10
CA LEU A 45 -7.05 -0.94 5.08
C LEU A 45 -6.95 -1.71 6.39
N THR A 46 -6.56 -1.02 7.45
CA THR A 46 -6.34 -1.70 8.73
C THR A 46 -7.53 -1.54 9.64
N PRO A 47 -7.70 -2.47 10.59
CA PRO A 47 -8.84 -2.39 11.52
C PRO A 47 -8.83 -1.15 12.40
N ASP A 48 -7.67 -0.53 12.60
CA ASP A 48 -7.63 0.68 13.41
C ASP A 48 -7.91 1.94 12.60
N GLY A 49 -8.34 1.81 11.37
CA GLY A 49 -8.80 2.97 10.62
C GLY A 49 -7.74 3.69 9.83
N GLN A 50 -6.74 2.97 9.32
CA GLN A 50 -5.73 3.58 8.46
C GLN A 50 -5.82 2.99 7.07
N LEU A 51 -5.79 3.84 6.07
CA LEU A 51 -5.77 3.41 4.69
C LEU A 51 -4.40 3.71 4.11
N PHE A 52 -3.79 2.71 3.52
CA PHE A 52 -2.46 2.84 2.91
C PHE A 52 -2.54 2.57 1.43
N CYS A 53 -1.87 3.42 0.65
CA CYS A 53 -1.54 3.11 -0.74
C CYS A 53 -0.03 2.98 -0.76
N GLN A 54 0.49 1.87 -1.26
CA GLN A 54 1.93 1.68 -1.20
C GLN A 54 2.47 1.08 -2.48
N TYR A 55 3.70 1.42 -2.76
CA TYR A 55 4.44 0.87 -3.88
C TYR A 55 5.78 0.40 -3.35
N GLY A 56 6.14 -0.82 -3.65
CA GLY A 56 7.39 -1.36 -3.13
C GLY A 56 8.02 -2.35 -4.07
N VAL A 57 9.28 -2.63 -3.81
CA VAL A 57 10.01 -3.65 -4.53
C VAL A 57 10.73 -4.53 -3.54
N ALA A 58 10.87 -5.79 -3.89
CA ALA A 58 11.62 -6.71 -3.06
C ALA A 58 13.11 -6.42 -3.23
N ILE A 59 13.85 -6.49 -2.14
CA ILE A 59 15.29 -6.29 -2.20
C ILE A 59 15.92 -7.29 -3.15
N GLU A 60 15.41 -8.50 -3.14
CA GLU A 60 15.92 -9.54 -4.01
C GLU A 60 15.81 -9.16 -5.49
N ASP A 61 14.72 -8.52 -5.86
CA ASP A 61 14.54 -8.08 -7.24
C ASP A 61 15.53 -6.97 -7.60
N VAL A 62 15.80 -6.08 -6.66
CA VAL A 62 16.76 -5.03 -6.90
C VAL A 62 18.15 -5.61 -7.10
N MET A 63 18.51 -6.58 -6.29
CA MET A 63 19.80 -7.23 -6.43
C MET A 63 19.93 -7.91 -7.78
N THR A 64 18.86 -8.52 -8.26
CA THR A 64 18.87 -9.14 -9.55
C THR A 64 19.13 -8.11 -10.66
N LEU A 65 18.49 -6.96 -10.55
CA LEU A 65 18.68 -5.91 -11.55
C LEU A 65 20.09 -5.34 -11.52
N LEU A 66 20.71 -5.36 -10.35
CA LEU A 66 22.06 -4.82 -10.20
C LEU A 66 23.14 -5.85 -10.44
N SER A 67 22.74 -7.08 -10.72
CA SER A 67 23.71 -8.16 -10.70
C SER A 67 24.69 -8.15 -11.83
N ASP A 68 24.53 -7.28 -12.79
CA ASP A 68 25.54 -7.18 -13.83
C ASP A 68 26.80 -6.65 -13.23
N GLY A 69 26.78 -6.02 -12.10
CA GLY A 69 27.97 -5.56 -11.44
C GLY A 69 28.41 -6.56 -10.42
N THR A 70 28.60 -6.11 -9.19
CA THR A 70 29.04 -7.00 -8.17
C THR A 70 28.17 -6.79 -6.96
N PRO A 71 27.00 -7.29 -7.02
CA PRO A 71 26.05 -7.02 -5.97
C PRO A 71 26.50 -7.45 -4.59
N GLU A 72 27.35 -8.44 -4.52
CA GLU A 72 27.78 -8.88 -3.20
C GLU A 72 28.63 -7.84 -2.50
N ASP A 73 29.11 -6.85 -3.22
CA ASP A 73 29.86 -5.80 -2.59
C ASP A 73 28.99 -4.70 -2.07
N LEU A 74 27.70 -4.75 -2.32
CA LEU A 74 26.81 -3.68 -1.89
C LEU A 74 26.29 -3.99 -0.50
N GLY A 75 26.36 -3.02 0.39
CA GLY A 75 25.74 -3.18 1.70
C GLY A 75 24.24 -3.03 1.61
N THR A 76 23.56 -3.38 2.69
CA THR A 76 22.12 -3.27 2.76
C THR A 76 21.67 -1.85 2.51
N ASP A 77 22.38 -0.87 3.05
CA ASP A 77 22.01 0.53 2.88
C ASP A 77 22.09 0.94 1.41
N GLU A 78 23.10 0.47 0.71
CA GLU A 78 23.26 0.82 -0.69
C GLU A 78 22.15 0.19 -1.53
N ILE A 79 21.80 -1.05 -1.23
CA ILE A 79 20.74 -1.73 -1.96
C ILE A 79 19.42 -1.03 -1.72
N ALA A 80 19.15 -0.64 -0.47
CA ALA A 80 17.91 0.08 -0.17
C ALA A 80 17.86 1.42 -0.91
N LYS A 81 19.00 2.10 -1.00
CA LYS A 81 19.06 3.36 -1.71
C LYS A 81 18.75 3.17 -3.20
N GLN A 82 19.32 2.12 -3.80
CA GLN A 82 19.04 1.84 -5.20
C GLN A 82 17.59 1.45 -5.42
N ALA A 83 17.02 0.70 -4.47
CA ALA A 83 15.62 0.32 -4.57
C ALA A 83 14.73 1.55 -4.55
N LYS A 84 15.00 2.51 -3.67
CA LYS A 84 14.23 3.76 -3.65
C LYS A 84 14.34 4.47 -4.98
N TYR A 85 15.51 4.45 -5.58
CA TYR A 85 15.71 5.10 -6.86
C TYR A 85 14.87 4.42 -7.95
N PHE A 86 14.78 3.11 -7.92
CA PHE A 86 13.98 2.39 -8.89
C PHE A 86 12.50 2.69 -8.77
N ILE A 87 12.00 2.91 -7.57
CA ILE A 87 10.56 3.10 -7.41
C ILE A 87 10.14 4.57 -7.59
N GLN A 88 11.09 5.50 -7.66
CA GLN A 88 10.77 6.92 -7.77
C GLN A 88 9.87 7.27 -8.94
N PRO A 89 10.10 6.76 -10.15
CA PRO A 89 9.21 7.17 -11.25
C PRO A 89 7.76 6.79 -11.01
N ALA A 90 7.51 5.59 -10.47
CA ALA A 90 6.15 5.16 -10.20
C ALA A 90 5.52 5.98 -9.08
N VAL A 91 6.31 6.27 -8.04
CA VAL A 91 5.82 7.04 -6.91
C VAL A 91 5.57 8.49 -7.31
N SER A 92 6.50 9.07 -8.05
CA SER A 92 6.38 10.47 -8.44
C SER A 92 5.14 10.75 -9.25
N LYS A 93 4.72 9.76 -10.03
CA LYS A 93 3.55 9.92 -10.86
C LYS A 93 2.31 10.26 -10.04
N TYR A 94 2.19 9.70 -8.85
CA TYR A 94 0.99 9.87 -8.04
C TYR A 94 1.21 10.63 -6.74
N ARG A 95 2.45 10.96 -6.42
CA ARG A 95 2.76 11.56 -5.12
C ARG A 95 1.95 12.82 -4.85
N ALA A 96 1.95 13.75 -5.81
CA ALA A 96 1.27 15.01 -5.58
C ALA A 96 -0.23 14.80 -5.36
N LEU A 97 -0.82 13.89 -6.12
CA LEU A 97 -2.24 13.61 -5.97
C LEU A 97 -2.56 13.00 -4.61
N LEU A 98 -1.72 12.09 -4.16
CA LEU A 98 -1.95 11.45 -2.86
C LEU A 98 -1.76 12.44 -1.72
N LEU A 99 -0.71 13.25 -1.77
CA LEU A 99 -0.49 14.24 -0.72
C LEU A 99 -1.63 15.25 -0.68
N LYS A 100 -2.10 15.66 -1.85
CA LYS A 100 -3.19 16.61 -1.91
C LYS A 100 -4.48 16.02 -1.37
N SER A 101 -4.61 14.72 -1.42
CA SER A 101 -5.81 14.05 -0.91
C SER A 101 -5.71 13.71 0.57
N GLY A 102 -4.70 14.20 1.25
CA GLY A 102 -4.61 14.02 2.70
C GLY A 102 -3.75 12.87 3.15
N PHE A 103 -3.08 12.20 2.23
CA PHE A 103 -2.17 11.13 2.62
C PHE A 103 -0.83 11.70 3.06
N SER A 104 -0.18 11.01 3.99
CA SER A 104 1.18 11.33 4.41
C SER A 104 2.12 10.29 3.82
N GLU A 105 3.30 10.71 3.44
CA GLU A 105 4.24 9.81 2.80
C GLU A 105 5.27 9.29 3.81
N GLN A 106 5.51 7.99 3.80
CA GLN A 106 6.52 7.36 4.64
C GLN A 106 7.26 6.35 3.80
N THR A 107 8.50 6.06 4.15
CA THR A 107 9.27 5.03 3.48
C THR A 107 9.58 3.94 4.49
N GLU A 108 9.34 2.71 4.09
CA GLU A 108 9.63 1.55 4.93
C GLU A 108 10.71 0.73 4.26
N ILE A 109 11.79 0.47 4.99
CA ILE A 109 12.92 -0.29 4.47
C ILE A 109 13.22 -1.38 5.46
N ASN A 110 13.34 -2.60 4.96
CA ASN A 110 13.78 -3.70 5.81
C ASN A 110 14.59 -4.66 4.96
N ASP A 111 14.94 -5.81 5.51
CA ASP A 111 15.79 -6.74 4.80
C ASP A 111 15.12 -7.36 3.58
N ALA A 112 13.82 -7.29 3.51
CA ALA A 112 13.09 -7.95 2.45
C ALA A 112 12.64 -6.99 1.34
N TYR A 113 12.31 -5.75 1.68
CA TYR A 113 11.76 -4.86 0.67
C TYR A 113 11.96 -3.39 1.05
N VAL A 114 11.75 -2.53 0.04
CA VAL A 114 11.67 -1.09 0.23
C VAL A 114 10.33 -0.67 -0.34
N ALA A 115 9.56 0.10 0.42
CA ALA A 115 8.26 0.56 -0.03
C ALA A 115 8.04 2.00 0.38
N VAL A 116 7.36 2.76 -0.49
CA VAL A 116 6.87 4.07 -0.11
C VAL A 116 5.39 3.89 0.19
N ARG A 117 4.98 4.30 1.38
CA ARG A 117 3.61 4.13 1.84
C ARG A 117 2.97 5.48 2.04
N PHE A 118 1.78 5.66 1.47
CA PHE A 118 0.99 6.86 1.68
C PHE A 118 -0.16 6.47 2.60
N GLU A 119 -0.26 7.14 3.71
CA GLU A 119 -1.16 6.76 4.79
C GLU A 119 -2.16 7.84 5.08
N ARG A 120 -3.40 7.47 5.33
CA ARG A 120 -4.44 8.41 5.69
C ARG A 120 -5.42 7.74 6.63
N ALA A 121 -5.80 8.46 7.70
CA ALA A 121 -6.81 7.94 8.61
C ALA A 121 -8.18 8.01 7.95
N VAL A 122 -9.00 7.01 8.21
CA VAL A 122 -10.37 6.97 7.72
C VAL A 122 -11.31 6.70 8.88
N ASP A 123 -12.57 7.04 8.69
CA ASP A 123 -13.56 6.84 9.72
C ASP A 123 -14.32 5.55 9.45
N ALA A 124 -13.99 4.51 10.18
CA ALA A 124 -14.61 3.21 9.96
C ALA A 124 -16.13 3.25 10.20
N ALA A 125 -16.61 4.25 10.92
CA ALA A 125 -18.03 4.39 11.15
C ALA A 125 -18.75 5.05 9.98
N ASN A 126 -18.02 5.40 8.93
CA ASN A 126 -18.61 6.05 7.76
C ASN A 126 -18.25 5.26 6.50
N PRO A 127 -18.86 4.09 6.31
CA PRO A 127 -18.50 3.26 5.16
C PRO A 127 -18.60 3.92 3.79
N PRO A 128 -19.62 4.76 3.50
CA PRO A 128 -19.66 5.40 2.19
C PRO A 128 -18.44 6.27 1.92
N ALA A 129 -17.95 6.99 2.92
CA ALA A 129 -16.78 7.82 2.72
C ALA A 129 -15.53 6.98 2.46
N VAL A 130 -15.41 5.85 3.17
CA VAL A 130 -14.28 4.96 2.94
C VAL A 130 -14.36 4.36 1.54
N GLN A 131 -15.54 3.93 1.13
CA GLN A 131 -15.72 3.39 -0.21
C GLN A 131 -15.35 4.42 -1.28
N ASP A 132 -15.79 5.66 -1.09
CA ASP A 132 -15.49 6.71 -2.07
C ASP A 132 -13.99 6.94 -2.18
N LEU A 133 -13.29 6.96 -1.04
CA LEU A 133 -11.86 7.16 -1.05
C LEU A 133 -11.16 5.99 -1.73
N MET A 134 -11.58 4.77 -1.44
CA MET A 134 -10.99 3.60 -2.09
C MET A 134 -11.24 3.60 -3.59
N ARG A 135 -12.44 4.00 -3.99
CA ARG A 135 -12.72 4.10 -5.44
C ARG A 135 -11.84 5.15 -6.08
N TRP A 136 -11.61 6.25 -5.37
CA TRP A 136 -10.70 7.27 -5.88
C TRP A 136 -9.30 6.71 -6.09
N CYS A 137 -8.82 5.91 -5.14
CA CYS A 137 -7.51 5.29 -5.26
C CYS A 137 -7.46 4.35 -6.47
N VAL A 138 -8.48 3.53 -6.63
CA VAL A 138 -8.53 2.59 -7.76
C VAL A 138 -8.57 3.35 -9.08
N ARG A 139 -9.37 4.40 -9.16
CA ARG A 139 -9.46 5.15 -10.40
C ARG A 139 -8.18 5.91 -10.71
N THR A 140 -7.55 6.45 -9.69
CA THR A 140 -6.39 7.30 -9.89
C THR A 140 -5.15 6.49 -10.20
N ILE A 141 -4.95 5.40 -9.44
CA ILE A 141 -3.74 4.61 -9.58
C ILE A 141 -3.97 3.39 -10.44
N GLY A 142 -5.15 2.81 -10.33
CA GLY A 142 -5.40 1.54 -10.97
C GLY A 142 -5.86 1.58 -12.41
N VAL A 143 -6.18 2.78 -12.92
CA VAL A 143 -6.68 2.81 -14.29
C VAL A 143 -5.63 2.88 -15.30
N ASP A 144 -4.40 2.82 -14.93
CA ASP A 144 -3.39 2.92 -15.89
C ASP A 144 -3.27 1.64 -16.55
N ARG A 145 -4.03 1.32 -17.44
CA ARG A 145 -3.90 0.11 -18.07
C ARG A 145 -3.98 0.18 -19.41
#